data_783ba0ba376946fedd0d9c5f19ca483c
#
_entry.id   783ba0ba376946fedd0d9c5f19ca483c
#
_cell.length_a   1.000
_cell.length_b   1.000
_cell.length_c   1.000
_cell.angle_alpha   90.00
_cell.angle_beta   90.00
_cell.angle_gamma   90.00
#
_symmetry.space_group_name_H-M   'P 1'
#
loop_
_entity.id
_entity.type
_entity.pdbx_description
1 polymer ?
#
loop_
_entity_poly.entity_id
_entity_poly.type
_entity_poly.pdbx_seq_one_letter_code
_entity_poly.pdbx_strand_id
1 'polypeptide(L)'
;MLLSVVVATFSLGTAQGRTVPAVMSTFGAAVADVAPILLIIGGAGALKEVLVASGVSQELATSLRGTGLPPLVLGWLLAGFIRVCLGSATVAGLTAAGVMLPVLAHSPGTNPNLLVLAIGAGSLLFSHVNDGGFWLFKEYFGLSVKDTFRSWSVMETIVSVVGLLGVLALDWALPLLGRG
;
A
#
# COMPACT_ATOMS: atom_id res chain seq x y z
N MET A 1 8.67 -7.29 18.43
CA MET A 1 8.24 -8.53 17.75
C MET A 1 8.93 -9.78 18.29
N LEU A 2 10.27 -9.91 18.28
CA LEU A 2 10.95 -11.13 18.81
C LEU A 2 10.59 -11.43 20.27
N LEU A 3 10.58 -10.43 21.14
CA LEU A 3 10.18 -10.59 22.55
C LEU A 3 8.75 -11.11 22.67
N SER A 4 7.81 -10.60 21.84
CA SER A 4 6.42 -11.07 21.85
C SER A 4 6.30 -12.54 21.43
N VAL A 5 7.09 -12.98 20.45
CA VAL A 5 7.15 -14.38 20.03
C VAL A 5 7.69 -15.27 21.16
N VAL A 6 8.77 -14.83 21.81
CA VAL A 6 9.36 -15.55 22.95
C VAL A 6 8.35 -15.66 24.10
N VAL A 7 7.71 -14.56 24.51
CA VAL A 7 6.69 -14.56 25.56
C VAL A 7 5.52 -15.46 25.21
N ALA A 8 5.01 -15.40 23.98
CA ALA A 8 3.92 -16.28 23.52
C ALA A 8 4.32 -17.75 23.54
N THR A 9 5.55 -18.07 23.12
CA THR A 9 6.08 -19.44 23.12
C THR A 9 6.11 -20.02 24.54
N PHE A 10 6.55 -19.24 25.52
CA PHE A 10 6.57 -19.69 26.92
C PHE A 10 5.15 -19.71 27.51
N SER A 11 4.38 -18.65 27.40
CA SER A 11 3.09 -18.51 28.09
C SER A 11 1.98 -19.40 27.48
N LEU A 12 1.94 -19.56 26.15
CA LEU A 12 0.94 -20.37 25.46
C LEU A 12 1.44 -21.77 25.05
N GLY A 13 2.75 -22.00 25.10
CA GLY A 13 3.37 -23.27 24.78
C GLY A 13 3.77 -24.04 26.02
N THR A 14 4.99 -23.86 26.49
CA THR A 14 5.59 -24.68 27.56
C THR A 14 4.90 -24.50 28.91
N ALA A 15 4.43 -23.31 29.27
CA ALA A 15 3.68 -23.07 30.49
C ALA A 15 2.30 -23.75 30.51
N GLN A 16 1.77 -24.10 29.34
CA GLN A 16 0.52 -24.87 29.18
C GLN A 16 0.78 -26.39 29.07
N GLY A 17 1.96 -26.84 29.39
CA GLY A 17 2.32 -28.26 29.39
C GLY A 17 2.62 -28.87 28.01
N ARG A 18 2.75 -28.03 26.97
CA ARG A 18 3.15 -28.49 25.62
C ARG A 18 4.64 -28.85 25.62
N THR A 19 4.98 -29.97 25.01
CA THR A 19 6.38 -30.37 24.84
C THR A 19 7.10 -29.48 23.82
N VAL A 20 8.39 -29.30 23.97
CA VAL A 20 9.22 -28.53 23.03
C VAL A 20 9.04 -29.00 21.56
N PRO A 21 9.05 -30.32 21.26
CA PRO A 21 8.78 -30.81 19.91
C PRO A 21 7.41 -30.38 19.37
N ALA A 22 6.35 -30.38 20.20
CA ALA A 22 5.01 -29.94 19.77
C ALA A 22 4.97 -28.44 19.48
N VAL A 23 5.66 -27.64 20.27
CA VAL A 23 5.79 -26.19 20.01
C VAL A 23 6.57 -25.94 18.72
N MET A 24 7.68 -26.63 18.49
CA MET A 24 8.49 -26.52 17.28
C MET A 24 7.73 -26.98 16.04
N SER A 25 6.90 -28.01 16.12
CA SER A 25 6.00 -28.43 15.04
C SER A 25 5.01 -27.34 14.68
N THR A 26 4.43 -26.65 15.66
CA THR A 26 3.53 -25.50 15.44
C THR A 26 4.25 -24.35 14.73
N PHE A 27 5.50 -24.03 15.13
CA PHE A 27 6.33 -23.05 14.44
C PHE A 27 6.61 -23.45 13.01
N GLY A 28 6.97 -24.72 12.76
CA GLY A 28 7.24 -25.24 11.42
C GLY A 28 6.03 -25.09 10.49
N ALA A 29 4.84 -25.43 10.98
CA ALA A 29 3.59 -25.24 10.23
C ALA A 29 3.33 -23.74 9.95
N ALA A 30 3.44 -22.88 10.95
CA ALA A 30 3.23 -21.45 10.77
C ALA A 30 4.22 -20.81 9.78
N VAL A 31 5.48 -21.24 9.78
CA VAL A 31 6.48 -20.78 8.80
C VAL A 31 6.14 -21.27 7.41
N ALA A 32 5.70 -22.54 7.27
CA ALA A 32 5.28 -23.08 5.97
C ALA A 32 4.09 -22.32 5.38
N ASP A 33 3.13 -21.91 6.21
CA ASP A 33 1.95 -21.15 5.80
C ASP A 33 2.28 -19.73 5.33
N VAL A 34 3.27 -19.07 5.96
CA VAL A 34 3.68 -17.71 5.59
C VAL A 34 4.81 -17.64 4.56
N ALA A 35 5.55 -18.72 4.34
CA ALA A 35 6.69 -18.74 3.40
C ALA A 35 6.32 -18.32 1.96
N PRO A 36 5.20 -18.75 1.36
CA PRO A 36 4.79 -18.29 0.03
C PRO A 36 4.54 -16.78 -0.01
N ILE A 37 3.95 -16.22 1.05
CA ILE A 37 3.68 -14.78 1.17
C ILE A 37 4.99 -13.99 1.24
N LEU A 38 5.96 -14.45 2.04
CA LEU A 38 7.28 -13.83 2.13
C LEU A 38 8.02 -13.85 0.79
N LEU A 39 7.91 -14.96 0.04
CA LEU A 39 8.48 -15.06 -1.31
C LEU A 39 7.82 -14.09 -2.29
N ILE A 40 6.50 -13.95 -2.25
CA ILE A 40 5.76 -12.99 -3.09
C ILE A 40 6.18 -11.56 -2.74
N ILE A 41 6.23 -11.22 -1.45
CA ILE A 41 6.67 -9.88 -0.99
C ILE A 41 8.12 -9.61 -1.39
N GLY A 42 9.01 -10.57 -1.21
CA GLY A 42 10.41 -10.46 -1.61
C GLY A 42 10.57 -10.29 -3.12
N GLY A 43 9.84 -11.07 -3.92
CA GLY A 43 9.83 -10.96 -5.38
C GLY A 43 9.26 -9.63 -5.87
N ALA A 44 8.17 -9.16 -5.28
CA ALA A 44 7.61 -7.85 -5.56
C ALA A 44 8.58 -6.71 -5.19
N GLY A 45 9.31 -6.86 -4.06
CA GLY A 45 10.35 -5.93 -3.66
C GLY A 45 11.53 -5.88 -4.64
N ALA A 46 11.98 -7.01 -5.15
CA ALA A 46 13.02 -7.10 -6.17
C ALA A 46 12.57 -6.46 -7.50
N LEU A 47 11.36 -6.76 -7.97
CA LEU A 47 10.78 -6.13 -9.16
C LEU A 47 10.69 -4.61 -9.01
N LYS A 48 10.24 -4.14 -7.85
CA LYS A 48 10.22 -2.71 -7.50
C LYS A 48 11.60 -2.09 -7.71
N GLU A 49 12.63 -2.69 -7.13
CA GLU A 49 13.99 -2.14 -7.19
C GLU A 49 14.47 -2.03 -8.64
N VAL A 50 14.18 -3.04 -9.47
CA VAL A 50 14.48 -3.00 -10.91
C VAL A 50 13.75 -1.85 -11.59
N LEU A 51 12.46 -1.63 -11.31
CA LEU A 51 11.67 -0.54 -11.91
C LEU A 51 12.13 0.85 -11.44
N VAL A 52 12.53 0.98 -10.18
CA VAL A 52 13.12 2.22 -9.66
C VAL A 52 14.48 2.48 -10.30
N ALA A 53 15.37 1.47 -10.35
CA ALA A 53 16.70 1.58 -10.92
C ALA A 53 16.67 1.82 -12.45
N SER A 54 15.65 1.34 -13.16
CA SER A 54 15.45 1.57 -14.59
C SER A 54 14.97 2.99 -14.95
N GLY A 55 14.64 3.83 -13.96
CA GLY A 55 14.19 5.20 -14.16
C GLY A 55 12.73 5.35 -14.61
N VAL A 56 11.97 4.25 -14.72
CA VAL A 56 10.55 4.28 -15.14
C VAL A 56 9.73 5.22 -14.26
N SER A 57 10.00 5.29 -12.96
CA SER A 57 9.30 6.20 -12.04
C SER A 57 9.52 7.67 -12.39
N GLN A 58 10.74 8.06 -12.80
CA GLN A 58 11.08 9.40 -13.24
C GLN A 58 10.44 9.75 -14.58
N GLU A 59 10.44 8.84 -15.54
CA GLU A 59 9.80 9.03 -16.85
C GLU A 59 8.31 9.26 -16.70
N LEU A 60 7.63 8.45 -15.88
CA LEU A 60 6.22 8.62 -15.58
C LEU A 60 5.92 9.97 -14.92
N ALA A 61 6.76 10.37 -13.97
CA ALA A 61 6.63 11.67 -13.30
C ALA A 61 6.78 12.84 -14.28
N THR A 62 7.77 12.75 -15.20
CA THR A 62 8.02 13.78 -16.19
C THR A 62 6.87 13.88 -17.19
N SER A 63 6.35 12.75 -17.64
CA SER A 63 5.21 12.68 -18.56
C SER A 63 3.93 13.27 -17.94
N LEU A 64 3.71 13.03 -16.63
CA LEU A 64 2.52 13.53 -15.94
C LEU A 64 2.60 15.02 -15.55
N ARG A 65 3.81 15.58 -15.36
CA ARG A 65 3.99 17.01 -15.05
C ARG A 65 3.47 17.94 -16.14
N GLY A 66 3.48 17.49 -17.40
CA GLY A 66 2.99 18.27 -18.55
C GLY A 66 1.46 18.29 -18.70
N THR A 67 0.71 17.56 -17.88
CA THR A 67 -0.74 17.38 -18.05
C THR A 67 -1.60 18.56 -17.55
N GLY A 68 -1.03 19.49 -16.77
CA GLY A 68 -1.77 20.59 -16.17
C GLY A 68 -2.77 20.17 -15.08
N LEU A 69 -2.73 18.93 -14.60
CA LEU A 69 -3.60 18.43 -13.54
C LEU A 69 -3.30 19.10 -12.20
N PRO A 70 -4.32 19.36 -11.36
CA PRO A 70 -4.10 19.81 -9.99
C PRO A 70 -3.17 18.85 -9.22
N PRO A 71 -2.23 19.36 -8.39
CA PRO A 71 -1.23 18.53 -7.72
C PRO A 71 -1.81 17.39 -6.87
N LEU A 72 -2.97 17.58 -6.24
CA LEU A 72 -3.65 16.55 -5.45
C LEU A 72 -4.11 15.37 -6.32
N VAL A 73 -4.73 15.68 -7.47
CA VAL A 73 -5.17 14.67 -8.43
C VAL A 73 -3.97 13.98 -9.07
N LEU A 74 -2.93 14.73 -9.39
CA LEU A 74 -1.69 14.21 -9.97
C LEU A 74 -1.00 13.23 -9.00
N GLY A 75 -0.89 13.59 -7.71
CA GLY A 75 -0.32 12.72 -6.69
C GLY A 75 -1.11 11.42 -6.51
N TRP A 76 -2.44 11.50 -6.51
CA TRP A 76 -3.33 10.35 -6.45
C TRP A 76 -3.17 9.43 -7.68
N LEU A 77 -3.20 10.00 -8.89
CA LEU A 77 -3.03 9.24 -10.13
C LEU A 77 -1.67 8.56 -10.20
N LEU A 78 -0.60 9.28 -9.86
CA LEU A 78 0.75 8.74 -9.87
C LEU A 78 0.89 7.56 -8.91
N ALA A 79 0.41 7.72 -7.67
CA ALA A 79 0.40 6.64 -6.68
C ALA A 79 -0.44 5.46 -7.16
N GLY A 80 -1.62 5.71 -7.71
CA GLY A 80 -2.50 4.67 -8.25
C GLY A 80 -1.89 3.92 -9.43
N PHE A 81 -1.25 4.63 -10.35
CA PHE A 81 -0.57 4.00 -11.47
C PHE A 81 0.59 3.10 -11.01
N ILE A 82 1.45 3.63 -10.13
CA ILE A 82 2.55 2.84 -9.55
C ILE A 82 2.00 1.63 -8.77
N ARG A 83 0.90 1.81 -8.03
CA ARG A 83 0.21 0.74 -7.30
C ARG A 83 -0.20 -0.41 -8.21
N VAL A 84 -0.87 -0.11 -9.31
CA VAL A 84 -1.32 -1.11 -10.29
C VAL A 84 -0.13 -1.82 -10.93
N CYS A 85 0.95 -1.11 -11.24
CA CYS A 85 2.15 -1.72 -11.83
C CYS A 85 2.94 -2.60 -10.85
N LEU A 86 3.13 -2.14 -9.60
CA LEU A 86 4.05 -2.76 -8.63
C LEU A 86 3.37 -3.65 -7.59
N GLY A 87 2.06 -3.52 -7.41
CA GLY A 87 1.30 -4.31 -6.44
C GLY A 87 1.58 -3.97 -4.97
N SER A 88 2.23 -2.85 -4.64
CA SER A 88 2.56 -2.48 -3.27
C SER A 88 2.13 -1.06 -2.95
N ALA A 89 1.20 -0.92 -1.99
CA ALA A 89 0.72 0.39 -1.52
C ALA A 89 1.86 1.23 -0.92
N THR A 90 2.69 0.62 -0.07
CA THR A 90 3.82 1.31 0.57
C THR A 90 4.80 1.86 -0.45
N VAL A 91 5.13 1.04 -1.44
CA VAL A 91 6.06 1.44 -2.51
C VAL A 91 5.46 2.53 -3.37
N ALA A 92 4.20 2.37 -3.77
CA ALA A 92 3.50 3.34 -4.58
C ALA A 92 3.43 4.70 -3.87
N GLY A 93 3.04 4.70 -2.61
CA GLY A 93 2.97 5.92 -1.80
C GLY A 93 4.32 6.62 -1.63
N LEU A 94 5.35 5.89 -1.22
CA LEU A 94 6.70 6.47 -1.01
C LEU A 94 7.31 6.98 -2.32
N THR A 95 7.16 6.23 -3.41
CA THR A 95 7.69 6.64 -4.72
C THR A 95 6.94 7.87 -5.23
N ALA A 96 5.61 7.87 -5.17
CA ALA A 96 4.81 9.02 -5.58
C ALA A 96 5.12 10.26 -4.73
N ALA A 97 5.30 10.11 -3.42
CA ALA A 97 5.69 11.21 -2.54
C ALA A 97 7.05 11.82 -2.95
N GLY A 98 8.06 10.97 -3.19
CA GLY A 98 9.37 11.44 -3.66
C GLY A 98 9.30 12.20 -4.99
N VAL A 99 8.50 11.69 -5.93
CA VAL A 99 8.31 12.32 -7.25
C VAL A 99 7.54 13.64 -7.15
N MET A 100 6.58 13.75 -6.21
CA MET A 100 5.76 14.95 -6.04
C MET A 100 6.45 16.09 -5.29
N LEU A 101 7.59 15.85 -4.62
CA LEU A 101 8.32 16.90 -3.90
C LEU A 101 8.67 18.11 -4.78
N PRO A 102 9.29 17.97 -5.97
CA PRO A 102 9.55 19.11 -6.84
C PRO A 102 8.27 19.79 -7.36
N VAL A 103 7.20 19.02 -7.59
CA VAL A 103 5.90 19.59 -8.01
C VAL A 103 5.34 20.47 -6.90
N LEU A 104 5.38 20.01 -5.67
CA LEU A 104 4.94 20.77 -4.49
C LEU A 104 5.73 22.06 -4.31
N ALA A 105 7.06 22.03 -4.50
CA ALA A 105 7.92 23.22 -4.42
C ALA A 105 7.55 24.31 -5.44
N HIS A 106 6.96 23.93 -6.59
CA HIS A 106 6.50 24.86 -7.63
C HIS A 106 5.00 25.13 -7.60
N SER A 107 4.29 24.65 -6.56
CA SER A 107 2.84 24.79 -6.41
C SER A 107 2.49 25.36 -5.03
N PRO A 108 2.79 26.65 -4.72
CA PRO A 108 2.71 27.23 -3.39
C PRO A 108 1.28 27.25 -2.79
N GLY A 109 0.24 27.07 -3.61
CA GLY A 109 -1.15 26.97 -3.15
C GLY A 109 -1.58 25.56 -2.72
N THR A 110 -0.74 24.55 -2.91
CA THR A 110 -1.09 23.17 -2.58
C THR A 110 -0.78 22.86 -1.12
N ASN A 111 -1.78 22.39 -0.37
CA ASN A 111 -1.58 21.95 1.01
C ASN A 111 -0.80 20.61 1.03
N PRO A 112 0.41 20.56 1.62
CA PRO A 112 1.22 19.34 1.63
C PRO A 112 0.57 18.19 2.41
N ASN A 113 -0.22 18.48 3.45
CA ASN A 113 -0.92 17.44 4.21
C ASN A 113 -2.01 16.77 3.36
N LEU A 114 -2.75 17.56 2.57
CA LEU A 114 -3.73 17.01 1.64
C LEU A 114 -3.07 16.21 0.51
N LEU A 115 -1.89 16.63 0.06
CA LEU A 115 -1.14 15.87 -0.93
C LEU A 115 -0.73 14.49 -0.39
N VAL A 116 -0.29 14.40 0.86
CA VAL A 116 0.02 13.11 1.51
C VAL A 116 -1.22 12.21 1.57
N LEU A 117 -2.38 12.78 1.93
CA LEU A 117 -3.64 12.02 1.95
C LEU A 117 -4.07 11.57 0.54
N ALA A 118 -3.92 12.42 -0.48
CA ALA A 118 -4.21 12.07 -1.86
C ALA A 118 -3.33 10.91 -2.35
N ILE A 119 -2.02 10.99 -2.11
CA ILE A 119 -1.06 9.93 -2.43
C ILE A 119 -1.40 8.63 -1.69
N GLY A 120 -1.73 8.73 -0.40
CA GLY A 120 -2.17 7.59 0.41
C GLY A 120 -3.42 6.92 -0.16
N ALA A 121 -4.43 7.70 -0.52
CA ALA A 121 -5.64 7.19 -1.18
C ALA A 121 -5.31 6.53 -2.53
N GLY A 122 -4.48 7.16 -3.36
CA GLY A 122 -4.04 6.60 -4.64
C GLY A 122 -3.29 5.28 -4.50
N SER A 123 -2.49 5.15 -3.45
CA SER A 123 -1.71 3.92 -3.19
C SER A 123 -2.56 2.69 -2.89
N LEU A 124 -3.85 2.84 -2.66
CA LEU A 124 -4.81 1.75 -2.49
C LEU A 124 -5.54 1.38 -3.79
N LEU A 125 -5.33 2.11 -4.89
CA LEU A 125 -6.07 1.88 -6.12
C LEU A 125 -5.84 0.47 -6.67
N PHE A 126 -6.94 -0.25 -6.89
CA PHE A 126 -7.00 -1.52 -7.59
C PHE A 126 -5.93 -2.55 -7.18
N SER A 127 -5.97 -3.00 -5.92
CA SER A 127 -5.17 -4.14 -5.46
C SER A 127 -5.55 -5.41 -6.23
N HIS A 128 -4.57 -6.13 -6.80
CA HIS A 128 -4.80 -7.33 -7.60
C HIS A 128 -3.70 -8.39 -7.39
N VAL A 129 -3.58 -9.33 -8.31
CA VAL A 129 -2.73 -10.53 -8.16
C VAL A 129 -1.23 -10.27 -7.95
N ASN A 130 -0.74 -9.06 -8.18
CA ASN A 130 0.64 -8.66 -7.87
C ASN A 130 0.82 -8.15 -6.42
N ASP A 131 -0.26 -8.06 -5.64
CA ASP A 131 -0.26 -7.58 -4.27
C ASP A 131 -0.34 -8.74 -3.26
N GLY A 132 0.58 -8.74 -2.31
CA GLY A 132 0.57 -9.70 -1.19
C GLY A 132 -0.70 -9.63 -0.35
N GLY A 133 -1.31 -8.43 -0.18
CA GLY A 133 -2.57 -8.23 0.53
C GLY A 133 -3.74 -8.94 -0.15
N PHE A 134 -3.79 -8.93 -1.50
CA PHE A 134 -4.79 -9.66 -2.28
C PHE A 134 -4.77 -11.17 -1.98
N TRP A 135 -3.59 -11.77 -1.97
CA TRP A 135 -3.44 -13.20 -1.68
C TRP A 135 -3.70 -13.53 -0.23
N LEU A 136 -3.26 -12.67 0.70
CA LEU A 136 -3.51 -12.83 2.11
C LEU A 136 -5.04 -12.84 2.39
N PHE A 137 -5.76 -11.88 1.83
CA PHE A 137 -7.23 -11.80 1.95
C PHE A 137 -7.90 -13.04 1.36
N LYS A 138 -7.47 -13.46 0.16
CA LYS A 138 -7.97 -14.67 -0.49
C LYS A 138 -7.83 -15.91 0.41
N GLU A 139 -6.65 -16.13 0.96
CA GLU A 139 -6.36 -17.33 1.77
C GLU A 139 -7.11 -17.30 3.12
N TYR A 140 -7.13 -16.16 3.81
CA TYR A 140 -7.82 -16.04 5.10
C TYR A 140 -9.32 -16.28 5.01
N PHE A 141 -9.95 -15.86 3.92
CA PHE A 141 -11.40 -16.01 3.73
C PHE A 141 -11.76 -17.20 2.85
N GLY A 142 -10.82 -18.01 2.41
CA GLY A 142 -11.05 -19.17 1.55
C GLY A 142 -11.72 -18.84 0.21
N LEU A 143 -11.42 -17.65 -0.35
CA LEU A 143 -12.07 -17.14 -1.54
C LEU A 143 -11.44 -17.67 -2.83
N SER A 144 -12.23 -17.71 -3.91
CA SER A 144 -11.68 -17.84 -5.25
C SER A 144 -11.00 -16.53 -5.68
N VAL A 145 -10.07 -16.60 -6.64
CA VAL A 145 -9.42 -15.40 -7.23
C VAL A 145 -10.49 -14.42 -7.75
N LYS A 146 -11.54 -14.93 -8.38
CA LYS A 146 -12.64 -14.13 -8.91
C LYS A 146 -13.41 -13.39 -7.80
N ASP A 147 -13.67 -14.05 -6.69
CA ASP A 147 -14.40 -13.43 -5.57
C ASP A 147 -13.51 -12.44 -4.82
N THR A 148 -12.21 -12.68 -4.76
CA THR A 148 -11.24 -11.73 -4.22
C THR A 148 -11.21 -10.45 -5.05
N PHE A 149 -11.22 -10.53 -6.38
CA PHE A 149 -11.35 -9.35 -7.23
C PHE A 149 -12.66 -8.59 -6.97
N ARG A 150 -13.78 -9.30 -6.82
CA ARG A 150 -15.10 -8.68 -6.60
C ARG A 150 -15.28 -8.07 -5.22
N SER A 151 -14.55 -8.53 -4.24
CA SER A 151 -14.60 -8.01 -2.87
C SER A 151 -13.42 -7.07 -2.58
N TRP A 152 -12.21 -7.60 -2.48
CA TRP A 152 -11.01 -6.87 -2.08
C TRP A 152 -10.64 -5.75 -3.05
N SER A 153 -10.48 -6.08 -4.35
CA SER A 153 -10.05 -5.07 -5.32
C SER A 153 -11.08 -3.97 -5.52
N VAL A 154 -12.38 -4.32 -5.49
CA VAL A 154 -13.46 -3.33 -5.57
C VAL A 154 -13.49 -2.46 -4.31
N MET A 155 -13.37 -3.04 -3.12
CA MET A 155 -13.33 -2.31 -1.85
C MET A 155 -12.15 -1.33 -1.82
N GLU A 156 -10.94 -1.78 -2.13
CA GLU A 156 -9.73 -0.94 -2.20
C GLU A 156 -9.90 0.22 -3.19
N THR A 157 -10.49 -0.06 -4.37
CA THR A 157 -10.77 0.96 -5.37
C THR A 157 -11.78 2.00 -4.87
N ILE A 158 -12.86 1.56 -4.21
CA ILE A 158 -13.84 2.48 -3.61
C ILE A 158 -13.17 3.36 -2.55
N VAL A 159 -12.38 2.77 -1.66
CA VAL A 159 -11.63 3.53 -0.62
C VAL A 159 -10.70 4.56 -1.26
N SER A 160 -9.99 4.18 -2.32
CA SER A 160 -9.10 5.08 -3.06
C SER A 160 -9.84 6.27 -3.67
N VAL A 161 -10.95 6.02 -4.36
CA VAL A 161 -11.75 7.08 -5.02
C VAL A 161 -12.44 7.98 -3.99
N VAL A 162 -13.08 7.39 -2.97
CA VAL A 162 -13.73 8.14 -1.89
C VAL A 162 -12.70 8.96 -1.12
N GLY A 163 -11.50 8.40 -0.90
CA GLY A 163 -10.39 9.11 -0.29
C GLY A 163 -9.98 10.36 -1.08
N LEU A 164 -9.84 10.25 -2.40
CA LEU A 164 -9.59 11.41 -3.26
C LEU A 164 -10.70 12.46 -3.16
N LEU A 165 -11.96 12.02 -3.26
CA LEU A 165 -13.11 12.94 -3.16
C LEU A 165 -13.13 13.65 -1.81
N GLY A 166 -12.81 12.95 -0.72
CA GLY A 166 -12.68 13.53 0.61
C GLY A 166 -11.55 14.57 0.69
N VAL A 167 -10.41 14.29 0.08
CA VAL A 167 -9.27 15.23 0.02
C VAL A 167 -9.65 16.49 -0.76
N LEU A 168 -10.30 16.35 -1.91
CA LEU A 168 -10.74 17.49 -2.72
C LEU A 168 -11.81 18.32 -1.99
N ALA A 169 -12.72 17.67 -1.28
CA ALA A 169 -13.71 18.36 -0.46
C ALA A 169 -13.05 19.15 0.69
N LEU A 170 -12.02 18.58 1.33
CA LEU A 170 -11.25 19.29 2.35
C LEU A 170 -10.46 20.46 1.77
N ASP A 171 -9.85 20.30 0.61
CA ASP A 171 -9.12 21.37 -0.07
C ASP A 171 -10.02 22.57 -0.39
N TRP A 172 -11.25 22.29 -0.78
CA TRP A 172 -12.27 23.31 -1.01
C TRP A 172 -12.78 23.95 0.30
N ALA A 173 -12.98 23.16 1.37
CA ALA A 173 -13.59 23.61 2.61
C ALA A 173 -12.62 24.36 3.53
N LEU A 174 -11.34 23.97 3.61
CA LEU A 174 -10.36 24.57 4.53
C LEU A 174 -10.19 26.09 4.37
N PRO A 175 -10.13 26.67 3.15
CA PRO A 175 -10.06 28.11 2.98
C PRO A 175 -11.32 28.86 3.47
N LEU A 176 -12.48 28.18 3.49
CA LEU A 176 -13.74 28.75 3.96
C LEU A 176 -13.78 28.78 5.50
N LEU A 177 -13.20 27.78 6.17
CA LEU A 177 -13.15 27.66 7.62
C LEU A 177 -12.08 28.58 8.25
N GLY A 178 -11.01 28.91 7.54
CA GLY A 178 -9.91 29.76 8.01
C GLY A 178 -10.15 31.27 7.83
N ARG A 179 -11.32 31.68 7.37
CA ARG A 179 -11.72 33.10 7.19
C ARG A 179 -12.62 33.63 8.29
N GLY A 180 -12.75 32.91 9.43
CA GLY A 180 -13.48 33.35 10.62
C GLY A 180 -12.57 34.00 11.68
#